data_565680e9610286d562a6c8c75fbdd020
#
_entry.id   565680e9610286d562a6c8c75fbdd020
#
_cell.length_a   1.000
_cell.length_b   1.000
_cell.length_c   1.000
_cell.angle_alpha   90.00
_cell.angle_beta   90.00
_cell.angle_gamma   90.00
#
_symmetry.space_group_name_H-M   'P 1'
#
loop_
_entity.id
_entity.type
_entity.pdbx_description
1 polymer ?
#
loop_
_entity_poly.entity_id
_entity_poly.type
_entity_poly.pdbx_seq_one_letter_code
_entity_poly.pdbx_strand_id
1 'polypeptide(L)'
;MESMSKIEAVLFDLDGTLLDSFPDFLASLENININSSSKKIDESIVRANVSDGSSKLLKLVFNVNKDDDVFDEHKRNFLNEYEKNILMHGNLFLGVSDLLNFLLDKKIPYGIVTNKPRKYTEIILKKSSLLRQSKVVICCDDGFKSKPNPEGINHAVSYTHLTLPTILLV
;
A
#
# COMPACT_ATOMS: atom_id res chain seq x y z
N MET A 1 16.32 -11.37 34.77
CA MET A 1 16.11 -10.31 33.75
C MET A 1 16.04 -11.01 32.41
N GLU A 2 14.84 -11.15 31.85
CA GLU A 2 14.69 -11.66 30.47
C GLU A 2 15.41 -10.70 29.54
N SER A 3 16.31 -11.23 28.74
CA SER A 3 16.97 -10.48 27.66
C SER A 3 15.88 -10.05 26.70
N MET A 4 15.54 -8.77 26.68
CA MET A 4 14.70 -8.24 25.62
C MET A 4 15.37 -8.55 24.28
N SER A 5 14.72 -9.37 23.45
CA SER A 5 15.22 -9.69 22.12
C SER A 5 15.37 -8.38 21.33
N LYS A 6 16.58 -8.13 20.82
CA LYS A 6 16.88 -6.93 20.04
C LYS A 6 16.12 -7.01 18.71
N ILE A 7 15.35 -5.98 18.38
CA ILE A 7 14.74 -5.85 17.04
C ILE A 7 15.86 -5.70 16.02
N GLU A 8 15.93 -6.60 15.06
CA GLU A 8 16.96 -6.62 14.01
C GLU A 8 16.46 -6.09 12.69
N ALA A 9 15.14 -6.15 12.42
CA ALA A 9 14.50 -5.54 11.27
C ALA A 9 13.01 -5.26 11.54
N VAL A 10 12.40 -4.42 10.70
CA VAL A 10 10.96 -4.14 10.72
C VAL A 10 10.39 -4.30 9.32
N LEU A 11 9.28 -5.02 9.18
CA LEU A 11 8.53 -5.10 7.95
C LEU A 11 7.19 -4.39 8.10
N PHE A 12 6.89 -3.52 7.15
CA PHE A 12 5.68 -2.71 7.12
C PHE A 12 4.76 -3.09 5.98
N ASP A 13 3.47 -2.94 6.17
CA ASP A 13 2.56 -2.74 5.05
C ASP A 13 2.71 -1.30 4.52
N LEU A 14 2.15 -1.01 3.36
CA LEU A 14 2.25 0.29 2.72
C LEU A 14 0.95 1.10 2.89
N ASP A 15 -0.13 0.70 2.20
CA ASP A 15 -1.39 1.45 2.19
C ASP A 15 -2.15 1.28 3.52
N GLY A 16 -2.44 2.38 4.20
CA GLY A 16 -3.11 2.35 5.51
C GLY A 16 -2.17 2.13 6.69
N THR A 17 -0.87 1.93 6.45
CA THR A 17 0.16 1.76 7.51
C THR A 17 1.24 2.84 7.41
N LEU A 18 2.03 2.85 6.36
CA LEU A 18 3.03 3.89 6.13
C LEU A 18 2.44 5.09 5.37
N LEU A 19 1.53 4.82 4.45
CA LEU A 19 0.98 5.79 3.51
C LEU A 19 -0.54 5.94 3.70
N ASP A 20 -1.01 7.16 3.97
CA ASP A 20 -2.42 7.52 3.78
C ASP A 20 -2.67 7.77 2.29
N SER A 21 -2.99 6.70 1.58
CA SER A 21 -3.31 6.74 0.16
C SER A 21 -4.79 7.04 -0.14
N PHE A 22 -5.62 7.18 0.91
CA PHE A 22 -7.05 7.46 0.75
C PHE A 22 -7.33 8.71 -0.10
N PRO A 23 -6.66 9.86 0.10
CA PRO A 23 -6.96 11.05 -0.69
C PRO A 23 -6.68 10.87 -2.18
N ASP A 24 -5.62 10.11 -2.54
CA ASP A 24 -5.30 9.80 -3.95
C ASP A 24 -6.36 8.89 -4.58
N PHE A 25 -6.84 7.88 -3.84
CA PHE A 25 -7.93 7.00 -4.29
C PHE A 25 -9.22 7.76 -4.46
N LEU A 26 -9.58 8.63 -3.50
CA LEU A 26 -10.80 9.43 -3.57
C LEU A 26 -10.79 10.35 -4.80
N ALA A 27 -9.72 11.12 -4.99
CA ALA A 27 -9.57 12.00 -6.15
C ALA A 27 -9.68 11.22 -7.49
N SER A 28 -9.11 10.02 -7.54
CA SER A 28 -9.18 9.17 -8.73
C SER A 28 -10.62 8.68 -9.01
N LEU A 29 -11.35 8.30 -7.97
CA LEU A 29 -12.75 7.89 -8.08
C LEU A 29 -13.65 9.07 -8.49
N GLU A 30 -13.42 10.25 -7.93
CA GLU A 30 -14.16 11.47 -8.28
C GLU A 30 -13.94 11.86 -9.75
N ASN A 31 -12.70 11.79 -10.23
CA ASN A 31 -12.37 12.10 -11.62
C ASN A 31 -13.12 11.21 -12.62
N ILE A 32 -13.25 9.91 -12.34
CA ILE A 32 -14.03 9.02 -13.21
C ILE A 32 -15.55 9.17 -13.01
N ASN A 33 -15.99 9.54 -11.79
CA ASN A 33 -17.42 9.71 -11.47
C ASN A 33 -18.03 10.92 -12.19
N ILE A 34 -17.30 12.02 -12.34
CA ILE A 34 -17.74 13.21 -13.09
C ILE A 34 -18.18 12.84 -14.52
N ASN A 35 -17.51 11.84 -15.11
CA ASN A 35 -17.79 11.38 -16.47
C ASN A 35 -18.92 10.33 -16.55
N SER A 36 -19.36 9.76 -15.42
CA SER A 36 -20.26 8.60 -15.41
C SER A 36 -21.57 8.83 -14.67
N SER A 37 -21.59 9.58 -13.60
CA SER A 37 -22.81 9.91 -12.83
C SER A 37 -22.52 11.03 -11.82
N SER A 38 -23.45 11.95 -11.65
CA SER A 38 -23.35 13.07 -10.69
C SER A 38 -23.61 12.68 -9.22
N LYS A 39 -23.53 11.40 -8.87
CA LYS A 39 -23.77 10.94 -7.49
C LYS A 39 -22.55 11.19 -6.63
N LYS A 40 -22.74 11.86 -5.48
CA LYS A 40 -21.65 12.11 -4.52
C LYS A 40 -21.09 10.79 -3.99
N ILE A 41 -19.75 10.66 -4.01
CA ILE A 41 -19.06 9.50 -3.43
C ILE A 41 -19.06 9.63 -1.91
N ASP A 42 -19.40 8.54 -1.22
CA ASP A 42 -19.29 8.49 0.23
C ASP A 42 -17.83 8.22 0.64
N GLU A 43 -17.18 9.26 1.12
CA GLU A 43 -15.78 9.21 1.55
C GLU A 43 -15.53 8.16 2.65
N SER A 44 -16.51 7.94 3.55
CA SER A 44 -16.38 6.97 4.63
C SER A 44 -16.28 5.54 4.09
N ILE A 45 -17.02 5.24 3.02
CA ILE A 45 -16.96 3.95 2.33
C ILE A 45 -15.59 3.77 1.67
N VAL A 46 -15.07 4.79 0.99
CA VAL A 46 -13.76 4.71 0.35
C VAL A 46 -12.67 4.51 1.40
N ARG A 47 -12.66 5.32 2.46
CA ARG A 47 -11.66 5.26 3.54
C ARG A 47 -11.63 3.89 4.22
N ALA A 48 -12.80 3.32 4.51
CA ALA A 48 -12.90 2.01 5.17
C ALA A 48 -12.43 0.83 4.30
N ASN A 49 -12.29 1.03 2.97
CA ASN A 49 -12.03 -0.08 2.03
C ASN A 49 -10.81 0.16 1.12
N VAL A 50 -10.00 1.18 1.38
CA VAL A 50 -8.79 1.48 0.57
C VAL A 50 -7.85 0.28 0.48
N SER A 51 -7.61 -0.41 1.60
CA SER A 51 -6.71 -1.57 1.67
C SER A 51 -7.25 -2.84 1.01
N ASP A 52 -8.55 -2.87 0.66
CA ASP A 52 -9.18 -4.05 0.03
C ASP A 52 -9.03 -4.08 -1.50
N GLY A 53 -8.41 -3.04 -2.06
CA GLY A 53 -8.07 -2.95 -3.47
C GLY A 53 -9.16 -2.36 -4.37
N SER A 54 -8.75 -2.00 -5.58
CA SER A 54 -9.56 -1.26 -6.57
C SER A 54 -10.88 -1.95 -6.92
N SER A 55 -10.91 -3.27 -7.03
CA SER A 55 -12.12 -4.00 -7.42
C SER A 55 -13.25 -3.84 -6.40
N LYS A 56 -12.93 -3.83 -5.10
CA LYS A 56 -13.92 -3.61 -4.05
C LYS A 56 -14.42 -2.16 -4.04
N LEU A 57 -13.53 -1.21 -4.23
CA LEU A 57 -13.90 0.21 -4.33
C LEU A 57 -14.86 0.46 -5.51
N LEU A 58 -14.57 -0.09 -6.68
CA LEU A 58 -15.44 0.03 -7.85
C LEU A 58 -16.83 -0.54 -7.59
N LYS A 59 -16.90 -1.72 -6.96
CA LYS A 59 -18.18 -2.31 -6.55
C LYS A 59 -18.97 -1.42 -5.61
N LEU A 60 -18.33 -0.87 -4.59
CA LEU A 60 -18.99 -0.06 -3.57
C LEU A 60 -19.42 1.33 -4.09
N VAL A 61 -18.59 1.95 -4.93
CA VAL A 61 -18.83 3.32 -5.43
C VAL A 61 -19.74 3.32 -6.65
N PHE A 62 -19.50 2.44 -7.62
CA PHE A 62 -20.22 2.43 -8.91
C PHE A 62 -21.23 1.28 -9.03
N ASN A 63 -21.33 0.40 -8.02
CA ASN A 63 -22.15 -0.80 -8.05
C ASN A 63 -21.85 -1.73 -9.23
N VAL A 64 -20.57 -1.82 -9.61
CA VAL A 64 -20.08 -2.64 -10.74
C VAL A 64 -19.41 -3.89 -10.19
N ASN A 65 -19.86 -5.08 -10.61
CA ASN A 65 -19.27 -6.35 -10.23
C ASN A 65 -18.27 -6.83 -11.28
N LYS A 66 -17.39 -7.76 -10.89
CA LYS A 66 -16.33 -8.29 -11.78
C LYS A 66 -16.85 -8.96 -13.06
N ASP A 67 -18.09 -9.45 -13.02
CA ASP A 67 -18.74 -10.16 -14.13
C ASP A 67 -19.53 -9.20 -15.05
N ASP A 68 -19.57 -7.90 -14.73
CA ASP A 68 -20.26 -6.91 -15.54
C ASP A 68 -19.39 -6.47 -16.72
N ASP A 69 -19.93 -6.34 -17.91
CA ASP A 69 -19.21 -5.99 -19.14
C ASP A 69 -18.43 -4.67 -19.03
N VAL A 70 -18.91 -3.75 -18.19
CA VAL A 70 -18.28 -2.44 -17.96
C VAL A 70 -17.19 -2.44 -16.89
N PHE A 71 -17.00 -3.56 -16.17
CA PHE A 71 -16.05 -3.62 -15.04
C PHE A 71 -14.61 -3.32 -15.44
N ASP A 72 -14.14 -3.95 -16.51
CA ASP A 72 -12.76 -3.80 -16.95
C ASP A 72 -12.47 -2.39 -17.45
N GLU A 73 -13.46 -1.74 -18.05
CA GLU A 73 -13.36 -0.34 -18.46
C GLU A 73 -13.26 0.58 -17.23
N HIS A 74 -14.16 0.43 -16.25
CA HIS A 74 -14.12 1.21 -15.01
C HIS A 74 -12.81 1.00 -14.26
N LYS A 75 -12.34 -0.24 -14.17
CA LYS A 75 -11.09 -0.58 -13.53
C LYS A 75 -9.89 0.08 -14.23
N ARG A 76 -9.83 0.01 -15.53
CA ARG A 76 -8.77 0.64 -16.33
C ARG A 76 -8.77 2.16 -16.16
N ASN A 77 -9.94 2.78 -16.23
CA ASN A 77 -10.09 4.24 -16.06
C ASN A 77 -9.66 4.67 -14.65
N PHE A 78 -10.11 3.95 -13.62
CA PHE A 78 -9.69 4.19 -12.23
C PHE A 78 -8.17 4.06 -12.06
N LEU A 79 -7.57 2.98 -12.56
CA LEU A 79 -6.14 2.75 -12.41
C LEU A 79 -5.29 3.78 -13.17
N ASN A 80 -5.77 4.26 -14.32
CA ASN A 80 -5.12 5.34 -15.07
C ASN A 80 -5.18 6.68 -14.31
N GLU A 81 -6.32 7.02 -13.71
CA GLU A 81 -6.43 8.22 -12.87
C GLU A 81 -5.62 8.07 -11.58
N TYR A 82 -5.64 6.89 -10.95
CA TYR A 82 -4.85 6.63 -9.76
C TYR A 82 -3.34 6.81 -10.03
N GLU A 83 -2.83 6.33 -11.16
CA GLU A 83 -1.43 6.50 -11.53
C GLU A 83 -1.00 7.97 -11.58
N LYS A 84 -1.88 8.86 -12.05
CA LYS A 84 -1.64 10.32 -12.09
C LYS A 84 -1.67 10.94 -10.69
N ASN A 85 -2.56 10.45 -9.83
CA ASN A 85 -2.83 11.01 -8.52
C ASN A 85 -1.90 10.49 -7.41
N ILE A 86 -1.09 9.44 -7.64
CA ILE A 86 -0.20 8.86 -6.62
C ILE A 86 0.67 9.94 -5.97
N LEU A 87 0.54 10.12 -4.65
CA LEU A 87 1.22 11.12 -3.85
C LEU A 87 1.03 12.58 -4.36
N MET A 88 -0.13 12.87 -4.92
CA MET A 88 -0.57 14.23 -5.21
C MET A 88 -1.37 14.82 -4.04
N HIS A 89 -2.11 13.97 -3.33
CA HIS A 89 -2.98 14.31 -2.21
C HIS A 89 -2.66 13.47 -0.97
N GLY A 90 -2.19 12.23 -1.16
CA GLY A 90 -1.76 11.32 -0.11
C GLY A 90 -0.40 11.68 0.47
N ASN A 91 -0.17 11.29 1.73
CA ASN A 91 1.06 11.54 2.45
C ASN A 91 1.41 10.35 3.36
N LEU A 92 2.63 10.32 3.90
CA LEU A 92 2.95 9.44 5.01
C LEU A 92 2.07 9.79 6.21
N PHE A 93 1.62 8.79 6.96
CA PHE A 93 0.92 9.04 8.21
C PHE A 93 1.79 9.82 9.19
N LEU A 94 1.12 10.55 10.10
CA LEU A 94 1.80 11.30 11.15
C LEU A 94 2.72 10.37 11.98
N GLY A 95 3.96 10.80 12.18
CA GLY A 95 4.98 10.04 12.92
C GLY A 95 5.73 8.99 12.10
N VAL A 96 5.28 8.63 10.89
CA VAL A 96 5.98 7.64 10.04
C VAL A 96 7.36 8.15 9.64
N SER A 97 7.49 9.42 9.26
CA SER A 97 8.79 9.99 8.91
C SER A 97 9.77 9.91 10.08
N ASP A 98 9.31 10.22 11.30
CA ASP A 98 10.14 10.16 12.50
C ASP A 98 10.55 8.72 12.83
N LEU A 99 9.61 7.78 12.70
CA LEU A 99 9.88 6.35 12.90
C LEU A 99 10.93 5.83 11.90
N LEU A 100 10.76 6.13 10.61
CA LEU A 100 11.70 5.65 9.59
C LEU A 100 13.09 6.27 9.76
N ASN A 101 13.19 7.56 10.09
CA ASN A 101 14.45 8.22 10.42
C ASN A 101 15.09 7.59 11.67
N PHE A 102 14.31 7.32 12.71
CA PHE A 102 14.80 6.63 13.90
C PHE A 102 15.38 5.26 13.56
N LEU A 103 14.71 4.46 12.72
CA LEU A 103 15.22 3.15 12.29
C LEU A 103 16.55 3.29 11.53
N LEU A 104 16.66 4.28 10.64
CA LEU A 104 17.88 4.56 9.90
C LEU A 104 19.03 4.97 10.83
N ASP A 105 18.77 5.87 11.77
CA ASP A 105 19.78 6.32 12.77
C ASP A 105 20.27 5.17 13.66
N LYS A 106 19.36 4.27 14.03
CA LYS A 106 19.68 3.05 14.80
C LYS A 106 20.27 1.92 13.95
N LYS A 107 20.37 2.12 12.63
CA LYS A 107 20.82 1.12 11.66
C LYS A 107 19.96 -0.16 11.70
N ILE A 108 18.68 -0.02 12.02
CA ILE A 108 17.69 -1.09 11.97
C ILE A 108 17.11 -1.10 10.55
N PRO A 109 17.36 -2.13 9.74
CA PRO A 109 16.80 -2.20 8.40
C PRO A 109 15.28 -2.34 8.45
N TYR A 110 14.60 -1.76 7.46
CA TYR A 110 13.18 -1.98 7.25
C TYR A 110 12.87 -2.40 5.82
N GLY A 111 11.74 -3.07 5.66
CA GLY A 111 11.20 -3.49 4.37
C GLY A 111 9.71 -3.21 4.26
N ILE A 112 9.20 -3.36 3.06
CA ILE A 112 7.77 -3.17 2.72
C ILE A 112 7.25 -4.47 2.11
N VAL A 113 6.11 -4.97 2.64
CA VAL A 113 5.37 -6.10 2.07
C VAL A 113 3.93 -5.67 1.87
N THR A 114 3.52 -5.50 0.62
CA THR A 114 2.23 -4.89 0.27
C THR A 114 1.42 -5.70 -0.73
N ASN A 115 0.09 -5.61 -0.63
CA ASN A 115 -0.81 -6.12 -1.67
C ASN A 115 -0.98 -5.15 -2.87
N LYS A 116 -0.24 -4.04 -2.85
CA LYS A 116 -0.20 -3.11 -3.98
C LYS A 116 0.66 -3.67 -5.12
N PRO A 117 0.24 -3.54 -6.40
CA PRO A 117 1.05 -3.94 -7.55
C PRO A 117 2.37 -3.16 -7.66
N ARG A 118 3.41 -3.82 -8.17
CA ARG A 118 4.77 -3.29 -8.36
C ARG A 118 4.76 -1.95 -9.09
N LYS A 119 4.02 -1.85 -10.18
CA LYS A 119 3.91 -0.63 -10.99
C LYS A 119 3.63 0.62 -10.15
N TYR A 120 2.64 0.57 -9.26
CA TYR A 120 2.24 1.72 -8.43
C TYR A 120 3.17 1.93 -7.24
N THR A 121 3.65 0.84 -6.66
CA THR A 121 4.62 0.88 -5.57
C THR A 121 5.90 1.59 -6.00
N GLU A 122 6.43 1.32 -7.18
CA GLU A 122 7.63 1.99 -7.70
C GLU A 122 7.44 3.50 -7.88
N ILE A 123 6.26 3.96 -8.29
CA ILE A 123 5.98 5.40 -8.38
C ILE A 123 6.05 6.04 -6.99
N ILE A 124 5.49 5.39 -5.98
CA ILE A 124 5.55 5.84 -4.58
C ILE A 124 7.00 5.91 -4.10
N LEU A 125 7.78 4.85 -4.32
CA LEU A 125 9.20 4.80 -3.92
C LEU A 125 10.04 5.89 -4.61
N LYS A 126 9.76 6.19 -5.88
CA LYS A 126 10.44 7.28 -6.60
C LYS A 126 10.12 8.66 -6.00
N LYS A 127 8.90 8.87 -5.53
CA LYS A 127 8.44 10.14 -4.96
C LYS A 127 8.78 10.30 -3.46
N SER A 128 9.04 9.22 -2.72
CA SER A 128 9.38 9.25 -1.29
C SER A 128 10.80 8.77 -1.03
N SER A 129 11.67 9.68 -0.60
CA SER A 129 13.07 9.35 -0.29
C SER A 129 13.22 8.38 0.89
N LEU A 130 12.33 8.46 1.88
CA LEU A 130 12.32 7.54 3.02
C LEU A 130 11.88 6.15 2.58
N LEU A 131 10.73 6.00 1.92
CA LEU A 131 10.26 4.68 1.49
C LEU A 131 11.24 3.99 0.53
N ARG A 132 11.97 4.76 -0.29
CA ARG A 132 13.01 4.24 -1.19
C ARG A 132 14.21 3.63 -0.47
N GLN A 133 14.43 3.94 0.82
CA GLN A 133 15.52 3.36 1.62
C GLN A 133 15.19 1.99 2.20
N SER A 134 13.96 1.47 1.98
CA SER A 134 13.60 0.10 2.36
C SER A 134 14.55 -0.91 1.72
N LYS A 135 15.04 -1.88 2.51
CA LYS A 135 16.02 -2.89 2.08
C LYS A 135 15.41 -3.96 1.18
N VAL A 136 14.11 -4.19 1.34
CA VAL A 136 13.33 -5.13 0.54
C VAL A 136 11.91 -4.57 0.34
N VAL A 137 11.39 -4.77 -0.85
CA VAL A 137 9.99 -4.42 -1.19
C VAL A 137 9.38 -5.60 -1.92
N ILE A 138 8.32 -6.15 -1.35
CA ILE A 138 7.55 -7.26 -1.93
C ILE A 138 6.16 -6.75 -2.27
N CYS A 139 5.77 -6.92 -3.53
CA CYS A 139 4.46 -6.55 -4.07
C CYS A 139 3.63 -7.79 -4.40
N CYS A 140 2.32 -7.62 -4.58
CA CYS A 140 1.41 -8.74 -4.82
C CYS A 140 1.65 -9.49 -6.15
N ASP A 141 2.34 -8.87 -7.09
CA ASP A 141 2.67 -9.39 -8.43
C ASP A 141 4.14 -9.80 -8.61
N ASP A 142 4.90 -9.93 -7.52
CA ASP A 142 6.29 -10.38 -7.53
C ASP A 142 6.44 -11.93 -7.57
N GLY A 143 5.37 -12.66 -7.84
CA GLY A 143 5.39 -14.12 -7.92
C GLY A 143 5.12 -14.85 -6.61
N PHE A 144 4.80 -14.13 -5.54
CA PHE A 144 4.38 -14.67 -4.24
C PHE A 144 2.87 -14.56 -4.07
N LYS A 145 2.29 -15.44 -3.25
CA LYS A 145 0.90 -15.31 -2.86
C LYS A 145 0.69 -14.04 -2.03
N SER A 146 -0.34 -13.28 -2.38
CA SER A 146 -0.70 -12.04 -1.68
C SER A 146 -1.07 -12.27 -0.22
N LYS A 147 -0.85 -11.26 0.64
CA LYS A 147 -1.34 -11.29 2.04
C LYS A 147 -2.85 -11.58 2.08
N PRO A 148 -3.30 -12.42 3.02
CA PRO A 148 -2.68 -12.84 4.28
C PRO A 148 -1.73 -14.06 4.16
N ASN A 149 -1.40 -14.56 2.96
CA ASN A 149 -0.42 -15.62 2.83
C ASN A 149 0.96 -15.12 3.28
N PRO A 150 1.71 -15.87 4.12
CA PRO A 150 2.98 -15.43 4.68
C PRO A 150 4.16 -15.54 3.71
N GLU A 151 3.97 -16.03 2.50
CA GLU A 151 5.05 -16.35 1.55
C GLU A 151 5.94 -15.13 1.24
N GLY A 152 5.35 -13.98 0.91
CA GLY A 152 6.08 -12.74 0.65
C GLY A 152 6.82 -12.23 1.91
N ILE A 153 6.23 -12.38 3.10
CA ILE A 153 6.87 -12.03 4.38
C ILE A 153 8.09 -12.92 4.62
N ASN A 154 7.94 -14.24 4.47
CA ASN A 154 9.03 -15.19 4.66
C ASN A 154 10.19 -14.93 3.68
N HIS A 155 9.87 -14.55 2.43
CA HIS A 155 10.89 -14.15 1.46
C HIS A 155 11.61 -12.86 1.89
N ALA A 156 10.87 -11.83 2.33
CA ALA A 156 11.47 -10.59 2.82
C ALA A 156 12.41 -10.84 4.01
N VAL A 157 12.04 -11.74 4.92
CA VAL A 157 12.88 -12.16 6.05
C VAL A 157 14.17 -12.82 5.58
N SER A 158 14.09 -13.77 4.66
CA SER A 158 15.28 -14.48 4.14
C SER A 158 16.23 -13.52 3.41
N TYR A 159 15.71 -12.52 2.75
CA TYR A 159 16.49 -11.49 2.06
C TYR A 159 17.25 -10.57 3.04
N THR A 160 16.72 -10.34 4.21
CA THR A 160 17.40 -9.56 5.25
C THR A 160 18.42 -10.38 6.07
N HIS A 161 18.59 -11.66 5.78
CA HIS A 161 19.44 -12.63 6.51
C HIS A 161 19.08 -12.76 8.02
N LEU A 162 17.82 -12.50 8.35
CA LEU A 162 17.35 -12.51 9.73
C LEU A 162 16.49 -13.74 10.01
N THR A 163 16.48 -14.18 11.26
CA THR A 163 15.60 -15.26 11.74
C THR A 163 14.26 -14.70 12.22
N LEU A 164 13.18 -15.44 11.98
CA LEU A 164 11.80 -15.03 12.29
C LEU A 164 11.56 -14.47 13.73
N PRO A 165 12.23 -14.92 14.80
CA PRO A 165 11.96 -14.43 16.15
C PRO A 165 12.27 -12.95 16.40
N THR A 166 13.01 -12.31 15.53
CA THR A 166 13.54 -10.94 15.73
C THR A 166 12.93 -9.90 14.80
N ILE A 167 11.84 -10.25 14.07
CA ILE A 167 11.19 -9.35 13.12
C ILE A 167 9.88 -8.84 13.70
N LEU A 168 9.69 -7.52 13.65
CA LEU A 168 8.43 -6.85 13.93
C LEU A 168 7.64 -6.68 12.62
N LEU A 169 6.41 -7.21 12.59
CA LEU A 169 5.44 -6.99 11.52
C LEU A 169 4.46 -5.89 11.95
N VAL A 170 4.32 -4.88 11.11
CA VAL A 170 3.45 -3.71 11.31
C VAL A 170 2.53 -3.53 10.10
#